data_eafe7a313f2141f899ba3e1aec057951
#
_entry.id   eafe7a313f2141f899ba3e1aec057951
#
_cell.length_a   1.000
_cell.length_b   1.000
_cell.length_c   1.000
_cell.angle_alpha   90.00
_cell.angle_beta   90.00
_cell.angle_gamma   90.00
#
_symmetry.space_group_name_H-M   'P 1'
#
loop_
_entity.id
_entity.type
_entity.pdbx_description
1 polymer ?
#
loop_
_entity_poly.entity_id
_entity_poly.type
_entity_poly.pdbx_seq_one_letter_code
_entity_poly.pdbx_strand_id
1 'polypeptide(L)'
;VKKHQLNFLEAKYMAKVIAKLKPNISYVDSCDVNPKRYGKEINKMAKSGKIRSYHHADSRFVIVSAASIVAKVNRDKTIAKLRKKYDLGSGYPSDKKTINFVSKYISNKKEIPSFVRKSWKPVQAMLK
;
A
#
# COMPACT_ATOMS: atom_id res chain seq x y z
N VAL A 1 -9.73 9.42 0.30
CA VAL A 1 -10.01 8.16 1.03
C VAL A 1 -9.86 8.47 2.51
N LYS A 2 -10.96 8.35 3.28
CA LYS A 2 -10.90 8.52 4.75
C LYS A 2 -9.96 7.45 5.33
N LYS A 3 -9.20 7.78 6.40
CA LYS A 3 -8.18 6.91 7.02
C LYS A 3 -8.71 5.48 7.32
N HIS A 4 -9.96 5.36 7.78
CA HIS A 4 -10.62 4.06 8.01
C HIS A 4 -10.85 3.25 6.74
N GLN A 5 -11.12 3.90 5.60
CA GLN A 5 -11.31 3.21 4.32
C GLN A 5 -9.99 2.63 3.79
N LEU A 6 -8.86 3.31 4.04
CA LEU A 6 -7.54 2.80 3.63
C LEU A 6 -7.15 1.58 4.47
N ASN A 7 -7.29 1.65 5.79
CA ASN A 7 -7.00 0.51 6.68
C ASN A 7 -7.85 -0.72 6.32
N PHE A 8 -9.15 -0.51 6.02
CA PHE A 8 -10.02 -1.59 5.59
C PHE A 8 -9.60 -2.17 4.23
N LEU A 9 -9.19 -1.33 3.30
CA LEU A 9 -8.69 -1.78 2.00
C LEU A 9 -7.43 -2.63 2.15
N GLU A 10 -6.49 -2.21 3.00
CA GLU A 10 -5.28 -2.98 3.31
C GLU A 10 -5.62 -4.31 3.96
N ALA A 11 -6.50 -4.32 4.96
CA ALA A 11 -7.00 -5.54 5.60
C ALA A 11 -7.61 -6.52 4.59
N LYS A 12 -8.41 -6.01 3.64
CA LYS A 12 -9.03 -6.81 2.58
C LYS A 12 -8.00 -7.49 1.68
N TYR A 13 -6.94 -6.77 1.28
CA TYR A 13 -5.89 -7.35 0.44
C TYR A 13 -5.01 -8.32 1.22
N MET A 14 -4.69 -8.04 2.48
CA MET A 14 -4.02 -9.00 3.37
C MET A 14 -4.82 -10.29 3.50
N ALA A 15 -6.13 -10.18 3.75
CA ALA A 15 -7.02 -11.33 3.84
C ALA A 15 -7.03 -12.17 2.55
N LYS A 16 -7.03 -11.53 1.37
CA LYS A 16 -6.94 -12.24 0.09
C LYS A 16 -5.65 -13.05 -0.05
N VAL A 17 -4.51 -12.48 0.35
CA VAL A 17 -3.21 -13.18 0.31
C VAL A 17 -3.22 -14.36 1.27
N ILE A 18 -3.68 -14.17 2.50
CA ILE A 18 -3.76 -15.22 3.52
C ILE A 18 -4.71 -16.35 3.09
N ALA A 19 -5.89 -16.01 2.54
CA ALA A 19 -6.85 -16.99 2.05
C ALA A 19 -6.28 -17.83 0.89
N LYS A 20 -5.43 -17.22 0.05
CA LYS A 20 -4.77 -17.92 -1.07
C LYS A 20 -3.66 -18.84 -0.58
N LEU A 21 -2.85 -18.40 0.39
CA LEU A 21 -1.69 -19.14 0.90
C LEU A 21 -2.07 -20.20 1.95
N LYS A 22 -3.21 -20.02 2.63
CA LYS A 22 -3.73 -20.89 3.69
C LYS A 22 -2.70 -21.29 4.77
N PRO A 23 -1.96 -20.32 5.36
CA PRO A 23 -0.98 -20.63 6.39
C PRO A 23 -1.66 -21.00 7.71
N ASN A 24 -0.97 -21.77 8.56
CA ASN A 24 -1.44 -22.08 9.91
C ASN A 24 -1.43 -20.82 10.81
N ILE A 25 -0.41 -19.98 10.67
CA ILE A 25 -0.26 -18.72 11.42
C ILE A 25 0.22 -17.64 10.46
N SER A 26 -0.40 -16.46 10.54
CA SER A 26 0.03 -15.25 9.83
C SER A 26 0.43 -14.16 10.82
N TYR A 27 1.59 -13.56 10.61
CA TYR A 27 2.04 -12.37 11.32
C TYR A 27 1.80 -11.16 10.43
N VAL A 28 1.12 -10.13 10.95
CA VAL A 28 0.69 -8.96 10.21
C VAL A 28 1.16 -7.69 10.90
N ASP A 29 1.78 -6.79 10.15
CA ASP A 29 2.05 -5.44 10.60
C ASP A 29 0.77 -4.61 10.52
N SER A 30 0.36 -4.00 11.65
CA SER A 30 -0.91 -3.28 11.74
C SER A 30 -0.75 -1.82 11.35
N CYS A 31 -1.48 -1.40 10.35
CA CYS A 31 -1.68 0.02 10.03
C CYS A 31 -2.79 0.69 10.86
N ASP A 32 -3.55 -0.08 11.65
CA ASP A 32 -4.62 0.41 12.51
C ASP A 32 -4.08 0.74 13.92
N VAL A 33 -4.73 1.71 14.57
CA VAL A 33 -4.42 2.10 15.95
C VAL A 33 -4.62 0.93 16.93
N ASN A 34 -5.55 0.01 16.59
CA ASN A 34 -5.82 -1.18 17.40
C ASN A 34 -5.46 -2.45 16.63
N PRO A 35 -4.27 -3.05 16.88
CA PRO A 35 -3.83 -4.25 16.19
C PRO A 35 -4.77 -5.45 16.36
N LYS A 36 -5.36 -5.61 17.55
CA LYS A 36 -6.30 -6.72 17.82
C LYS A 36 -7.55 -6.62 16.94
N ARG A 37 -8.11 -5.42 16.80
CA ARG A 37 -9.24 -5.16 15.90
C ARG A 37 -8.88 -5.46 14.47
N TYR A 38 -7.73 -4.96 14.01
CA TYR A 38 -7.21 -5.16 12.66
C TYR A 38 -7.05 -6.65 12.34
N GLY A 39 -6.42 -7.41 13.23
CA GLY A 39 -6.27 -8.85 13.09
C GLY A 39 -7.62 -9.60 13.02
N LYS A 40 -8.61 -9.20 13.83
CA LYS A 40 -9.97 -9.78 13.79
C LYS A 40 -10.67 -9.49 12.45
N GLU A 41 -10.53 -8.28 11.90
CA GLU A 41 -11.09 -7.92 10.60
C GLU A 41 -10.49 -8.78 9.48
N ILE A 42 -9.16 -8.94 9.47
CA ILE A 42 -8.48 -9.80 8.50
C ILE A 42 -8.96 -11.24 8.64
N ASN A 43 -9.06 -11.75 9.86
CA ASN A 43 -9.46 -13.14 10.12
C ASN A 43 -10.89 -13.44 9.63
N LYS A 44 -11.82 -12.51 9.85
CA LYS A 44 -13.20 -12.62 9.35
C LYS A 44 -13.26 -12.77 7.82
N MET A 45 -12.38 -12.06 7.11
CA MET A 45 -12.33 -12.07 5.65
C MET A 45 -11.52 -13.26 5.09
N ALA A 46 -10.39 -13.59 5.71
CA ALA A 46 -9.48 -14.64 5.26
C ALA A 46 -10.03 -16.05 5.54
N LYS A 47 -10.72 -16.21 6.68
CA LYS A 47 -11.26 -17.50 7.16
C LYS A 47 -10.21 -18.62 7.15
N SER A 48 -8.96 -18.31 7.47
CA SER A 48 -7.83 -19.24 7.39
C SER A 48 -6.79 -18.96 8.47
N GLY A 49 -6.40 -19.98 9.21
CA GLY A 49 -5.31 -19.94 10.19
C GLY A 49 -5.51 -18.98 11.36
N LYS A 50 -4.46 -18.77 12.12
CA LYS A 50 -4.41 -17.77 13.21
C LYS A 50 -3.77 -16.48 12.71
N ILE A 51 -4.40 -15.34 12.96
CA ILE A 51 -3.84 -14.03 12.65
C ILE A 51 -3.25 -13.40 13.92
N ARG A 52 -1.97 -13.06 13.87
CA ARG A 52 -1.25 -12.33 14.91
C ARG A 52 -0.86 -10.96 14.36
N SER A 53 -1.52 -9.93 14.85
CA SER A 53 -1.33 -8.55 14.38
C SER A 53 -0.66 -7.70 15.45
N TYR A 54 0.38 -6.97 15.07
CA TYR A 54 1.19 -6.14 15.96
C TYR A 54 1.57 -4.84 15.26
N HIS A 55 1.85 -3.79 16.03
CA HIS A 55 2.52 -2.61 15.54
C HIS A 55 4.00 -2.91 15.33
N HIS A 56 4.60 -2.37 14.27
CA HIS A 56 6.00 -2.56 13.92
C HIS A 56 6.41 -4.04 13.91
N ALA A 57 5.56 -4.87 13.32
CA ALA A 57 5.81 -6.30 13.26
C ALA A 57 7.05 -6.64 12.43
N ASP A 58 7.40 -5.81 11.45
CA ASP A 58 8.61 -5.91 10.63
C ASP A 58 9.90 -5.79 11.45
N SER A 59 9.93 -4.98 12.49
CA SER A 59 11.07 -4.86 13.40
C SER A 59 11.13 -5.95 14.47
N ARG A 60 10.02 -6.67 14.69
CA ARG A 60 9.90 -7.71 15.73
C ARG A 60 10.03 -9.14 15.20
N PHE A 61 9.63 -9.36 13.97
CA PHE A 61 9.56 -10.69 13.36
C PHE A 61 10.29 -10.69 12.01
N VAL A 62 11.34 -11.49 11.90
CA VAL A 62 12.16 -11.60 10.68
C VAL A 62 11.31 -11.98 9.46
N ILE A 63 10.31 -12.84 9.62
CA ILE A 63 9.41 -13.23 8.53
C ILE A 63 8.60 -12.05 7.97
N VAL A 64 8.20 -11.11 8.82
CA VAL A 64 7.48 -9.89 8.39
C VAL A 64 8.44 -8.93 7.70
N SER A 65 9.66 -8.79 8.22
CA SER A 65 10.72 -8.00 7.57
C SER A 65 11.02 -8.53 6.17
N ALA A 66 11.20 -9.84 6.02
CA ALA A 66 11.43 -10.47 4.72
C ALA A 66 10.27 -10.24 3.74
N ALA A 67 9.02 -10.40 4.19
CA ALA A 67 7.84 -10.13 3.39
C ALA A 67 7.76 -8.66 2.94
N SER A 68 8.12 -7.72 3.82
CA SER A 68 8.18 -6.28 3.50
C SER A 68 9.20 -5.99 2.40
N ILE A 69 10.37 -6.63 2.44
CA ILE A 69 11.40 -6.49 1.40
C ILE A 69 10.88 -7.02 0.06
N VAL A 70 10.27 -8.19 0.04
CA VAL A 70 9.68 -8.77 -1.19
C VAL A 70 8.61 -7.86 -1.77
N ALA A 71 7.72 -7.33 -0.94
CA ALA A 71 6.68 -6.39 -1.37
C ALA A 71 7.28 -5.11 -1.97
N LYS A 72 8.30 -4.55 -1.33
CA LYS A 72 9.03 -3.36 -1.81
C LYS A 72 9.71 -3.61 -3.15
N VAL A 73 10.41 -4.72 -3.30
CA VAL A 73 11.08 -5.08 -4.57
C VAL A 73 10.05 -5.23 -5.71
N ASN A 74 8.92 -5.88 -5.46
CA ASN A 74 7.86 -6.00 -6.47
C ASN A 74 7.24 -4.64 -6.84
N ARG A 75 7.01 -3.78 -5.86
CA ARG A 75 6.56 -2.41 -6.11
C ARG A 75 7.57 -1.64 -6.96
N ASP A 76 8.85 -1.69 -6.61
CA ASP A 76 9.91 -0.96 -7.32
C ASP A 76 10.10 -1.47 -8.75
N LYS A 77 9.95 -2.78 -9.00
CA LYS A 77 9.90 -3.35 -10.35
C LYS A 77 8.73 -2.80 -11.17
N THR A 78 7.56 -2.63 -10.55
CA THR A 78 6.39 -2.04 -11.21
C THR A 78 6.63 -0.57 -11.56
N ILE A 79 7.20 0.20 -10.66
CA ILE A 79 7.59 1.59 -10.93
C ILE A 79 8.64 1.67 -12.03
N ALA A 80 9.63 0.77 -12.05
CA ALA A 80 10.64 0.72 -13.12
C ALA A 80 10.01 0.47 -14.50
N LYS A 81 8.99 -0.39 -14.60
CA LYS A 81 8.22 -0.58 -15.83
C LYS A 81 7.49 0.70 -16.28
N LEU A 82 6.89 1.42 -15.32
CA LEU A 82 6.22 2.69 -15.62
C LEU A 82 7.21 3.77 -16.06
N ARG A 83 8.42 3.80 -15.50
CA ARG A 83 9.48 4.75 -15.91
C ARG A 83 9.91 4.59 -17.35
N LYS A 84 9.76 3.42 -17.95
CA LYS A 84 10.03 3.22 -19.39
C LYS A 84 9.05 3.97 -20.29
N LYS A 85 7.84 4.26 -19.78
CA LYS A 85 6.78 4.95 -20.54
C LYS A 85 6.58 6.40 -20.09
N TYR A 86 6.94 6.73 -18.86
CA TYR A 86 6.65 8.01 -18.23
C TYR A 86 7.88 8.52 -17.46
N ASP A 87 8.20 9.79 -17.59
CA ASP A 87 9.29 10.41 -16.82
C ASP A 87 8.86 10.73 -15.39
N LEU A 88 8.52 9.68 -14.65
CA LEU A 88 8.00 9.76 -13.30
C LEU A 88 9.04 9.43 -12.24
N GLY A 89 9.72 10.12 -11.55
CA GLY A 89 10.73 9.82 -10.51
C GLY A 89 10.54 8.49 -9.74
N SER A 90 10.71 8.50 -8.44
CA SER A 90 10.62 7.30 -7.57
C SER A 90 9.19 6.77 -7.37
N GLY A 91 8.18 7.56 -7.72
CA GLY A 91 6.78 7.26 -7.46
C GLY A 91 6.35 7.53 -6.01
N TYR A 92 7.16 8.21 -5.21
CA TYR A 92 6.78 8.67 -3.87
C TYR A 92 6.40 10.17 -3.88
N PRO A 93 5.47 10.61 -3.01
CA PRO A 93 5.04 12.01 -2.94
C PRO A 93 6.11 12.97 -2.41
N SER A 94 7.16 12.45 -1.79
CA SER A 94 8.34 13.22 -1.35
C SER A 94 9.31 13.54 -2.47
N ASP A 95 9.20 12.87 -3.60
CA ASP A 95 10.07 13.07 -4.75
C ASP A 95 9.54 14.19 -5.65
N LYS A 96 10.29 15.27 -5.76
CA LYS A 96 9.96 16.42 -6.61
C LYS A 96 9.70 16.03 -8.07
N LYS A 97 10.45 15.07 -8.62
CA LYS A 97 10.27 14.59 -9.99
C LYS A 97 8.91 13.93 -10.18
N THR A 98 8.49 13.11 -9.21
CA THR A 98 7.16 12.49 -9.19
C THR A 98 6.05 13.54 -9.13
N ILE A 99 6.19 14.54 -8.27
CA ILE A 99 5.20 15.61 -8.12
C ILE A 99 5.14 16.49 -9.38
N ASN A 100 6.27 16.84 -9.98
CA ASN A 100 6.33 17.59 -11.22
C ASN A 100 5.68 16.83 -12.39
N PHE A 101 5.87 15.53 -12.48
CA PHE A 101 5.20 14.68 -13.46
C PHE A 101 3.67 14.79 -13.33
N VAL A 102 3.13 14.64 -12.12
CA VAL A 102 1.69 14.74 -11.87
C VAL A 102 1.16 16.15 -12.17
N SER A 103 1.90 17.19 -11.75
CA SER A 103 1.55 18.59 -12.01
C SER A 103 1.42 18.89 -13.51
N LYS A 104 2.36 18.41 -14.34
CA LYS A 104 2.29 18.57 -15.80
C LYS A 104 1.04 17.94 -16.41
N TYR A 105 0.60 16.77 -15.91
CA TYR A 105 -0.64 16.15 -16.39
C TYR A 105 -1.88 16.97 -16.03
N ILE A 106 -1.94 17.49 -14.80
CA ILE A 106 -3.06 18.30 -14.33
C ILE A 106 -3.12 19.64 -15.10
N SER A 107 -1.97 20.33 -15.26
CA SER A 107 -1.90 21.62 -15.95
C SER A 107 -2.28 21.52 -17.44
N ASN A 108 -1.96 20.41 -18.09
CA ASN A 108 -2.28 20.18 -19.50
C ASN A 108 -3.71 19.65 -19.71
N LYS A 109 -4.57 19.67 -18.68
CA LYS A 109 -5.96 19.14 -18.70
C LYS A 109 -6.05 17.70 -19.24
N LYS A 110 -4.99 16.91 -19.10
CA LYS A 110 -4.97 15.50 -19.46
C LYS A 110 -5.57 14.69 -18.31
N GLU A 111 -6.21 13.58 -18.65
CA GLU A 111 -6.65 12.64 -17.62
C GLU A 111 -5.48 12.17 -16.79
N ILE A 112 -5.62 12.25 -15.46
CA ILE A 112 -4.61 11.77 -14.53
C ILE A 112 -4.51 10.25 -14.71
N PRO A 113 -3.31 9.71 -14.98
CA PRO A 113 -3.13 8.27 -15.15
C PRO A 113 -3.70 7.49 -13.95
N SER A 114 -4.34 6.35 -14.20
CA SER A 114 -5.01 5.53 -13.18
C SER A 114 -4.09 5.04 -12.06
N PHE A 115 -2.78 4.95 -12.34
CA PHE A 115 -1.77 4.57 -11.34
C PHE A 115 -1.39 5.72 -10.39
N VAL A 116 -1.81 6.96 -10.66
CA VAL A 116 -1.58 8.11 -9.76
C VAL A 116 -2.60 8.10 -8.62
N ARG A 117 -2.09 8.14 -7.39
CA ARG A 117 -2.93 8.18 -6.20
C ARG A 117 -3.50 9.58 -5.98
N LYS A 118 -4.74 9.80 -6.43
CA LYS A 118 -5.46 11.10 -6.29
C LYS A 118 -5.65 11.54 -4.82
N SER A 119 -5.55 10.62 -3.86
CA SER A 119 -5.68 10.92 -2.42
C SER A 119 -4.43 11.51 -1.77
N TRP A 120 -3.31 11.61 -2.47
CA TRP A 120 -2.12 12.29 -1.95
C TRP A 120 -2.37 13.78 -1.74
N LYS A 121 -1.96 14.29 -0.57
CA LYS A 121 -2.15 15.73 -0.24
C LYS A 121 -1.66 16.68 -1.33
N PRO A 122 -0.43 16.53 -1.90
CA PRO A 122 0.03 17.40 -2.99
C PRO A 122 -0.88 17.30 -4.23
N VAL A 123 -1.36 16.11 -4.58
CA VAL A 123 -2.25 15.93 -5.74
C VAL A 123 -3.62 16.57 -5.48
N GLN A 124 -4.16 16.42 -4.29
CA GLN A 124 -5.42 17.07 -3.91
C GLN A 124 -5.32 18.59 -3.92
N ALA A 125 -4.18 19.14 -3.53
CA ALA A 125 -3.94 20.59 -3.58
C ALA A 125 -3.89 21.12 -5.02
N MET A 126 -3.42 20.32 -5.97
CA MET A 126 -3.37 20.68 -7.40
C MET A 126 -4.72 20.54 -8.12
N LEU A 127 -5.65 19.78 -7.53
CA LEU A 127 -6.99 19.52 -8.11
C LEU A 127 -8.05 20.52 -7.63
N LYS A 128 -7.71 21.40 -6.67
CA LYS A 128 -8.56 22.49 -6.20
C LYS A 128 -8.36 23.73 -7.08
#